data_807cd0b89a726e8df34c8c8cc56daa04
#
_entry.id   807cd0b89a726e8df34c8c8cc56daa04
#
_cell.length_a   1.000
_cell.length_b   1.000
_cell.length_c   1.000
_cell.angle_alpha   90.00
_cell.angle_beta   90.00
_cell.angle_gamma   90.00
#
_symmetry.space_group_name_H-M   'P 1'
#
loop_
_entity.id
_entity.type
_entity.pdbx_description
1 polymer ?
#
loop_
_entity_poly.entity_id
_entity_poly.type
_entity_poly.pdbx_seq_one_letter_code
_entity_poly.pdbx_strand_id
1 'polypeptide(L)'
;MRTIRTKIYKFSELSKEAQQKAIENLSSINVDYEWWEGIYEDAKNAGLEITSFDIDRGNCTGLFIESAAYTANKIIEEHGAVCETHKTATNFLSECKEIKAKAEVEGKDGDEDYWFSDEIEELEQDFLKSLLEDYRIMLRNEYEYLTSEIAIKETIEANDYEFTREGKQF
;
A
#
# COMPACT_ATOMS: atom_id res chain seq x y z
N MET A 1 -8.65 28.42 -45.55
CA MET A 1 -7.92 27.47 -44.68
C MET A 1 -6.86 28.27 -43.96
N ARG A 2 -6.80 28.20 -42.62
CA ARG A 2 -5.81 28.92 -41.80
C ARG A 2 -4.83 27.93 -41.23
N THR A 3 -3.54 28.10 -41.41
CA THR A 3 -2.48 27.28 -40.84
C THR A 3 -1.88 28.04 -39.65
N ILE A 4 -1.85 27.41 -38.48
CA ILE A 4 -1.16 27.90 -37.29
C ILE A 4 0.08 27.04 -37.09
N ARG A 5 1.23 27.66 -36.93
CA ARG A 5 2.49 26.99 -36.60
C ARG A 5 2.77 27.22 -35.12
N THR A 6 2.78 26.15 -34.34
CA THR A 6 3.16 26.16 -32.92
C THR A 6 4.53 25.50 -32.77
N LYS A 7 5.42 26.13 -32.01
CA LYS A 7 6.69 25.49 -31.61
C LYS A 7 6.40 24.61 -30.38
N ILE A 8 6.86 23.38 -30.44
CA ILE A 8 6.83 22.42 -29.37
C ILE A 8 8.24 22.16 -28.86
N TYR A 9 8.34 21.79 -27.58
CA TYR A 9 9.57 21.63 -26.85
C TYR A 9 9.53 20.32 -26.05
N LYS A 10 10.67 19.65 -25.93
CA LYS A 10 10.83 18.59 -24.95
C LYS A 10 10.93 19.19 -23.55
N PHE A 11 10.65 18.41 -22.51
CA PHE A 11 10.70 18.89 -21.14
C PHE A 11 12.03 19.56 -20.78
N SER A 12 13.16 18.94 -21.20
CA SER A 12 14.51 19.47 -20.95
C SER A 12 14.83 20.79 -21.66
N GLU A 13 14.05 21.17 -22.70
CA GLU A 13 14.23 22.41 -23.47
C GLU A 13 13.44 23.58 -22.86
N LEU A 14 12.56 23.30 -21.90
CA LEU A 14 11.76 24.33 -21.22
C LEU A 14 12.60 25.14 -20.22
N SER A 15 12.20 26.39 -19.99
CA SER A 15 12.70 27.14 -18.83
C SER A 15 12.30 26.46 -17.52
N LYS A 16 13.02 26.74 -16.43
CA LYS A 16 12.70 26.16 -15.11
C LYS A 16 11.27 26.46 -14.67
N GLU A 17 10.78 27.67 -14.93
CA GLU A 17 9.42 28.08 -14.62
C GLU A 17 8.38 27.31 -15.45
N ALA A 18 8.69 27.02 -16.72
CA ALA A 18 7.82 26.23 -17.59
C ALA A 18 7.88 24.73 -17.23
N GLN A 19 9.04 24.22 -16.81
CA GLN A 19 9.16 22.84 -16.26
C GLN A 19 8.32 22.67 -15.00
N GLN A 20 8.39 23.63 -14.07
CA GLN A 20 7.60 23.59 -12.85
C GLN A 20 6.09 23.59 -13.17
N LYS A 21 5.64 24.44 -14.08
CA LYS A 21 4.23 24.43 -14.53
C LYS A 21 3.82 23.14 -15.21
N ALA A 22 4.72 22.50 -15.97
CA ALA A 22 4.45 21.22 -16.59
C ALA A 22 4.25 20.13 -15.53
N ILE A 23 5.08 20.08 -14.49
CA ILE A 23 4.95 19.17 -13.34
C ILE A 23 3.64 19.41 -12.59
N GLU A 24 3.32 20.67 -12.28
CA GLU A 24 2.07 21.03 -11.59
C GLU A 24 0.83 20.62 -12.40
N ASN A 25 0.85 20.85 -13.72
CA ASN A 25 -0.27 20.47 -14.60
C ASN A 25 -0.45 18.95 -14.74
N LEU A 26 0.60 18.18 -14.52
CA LEU A 26 0.63 16.73 -14.63
C LEU A 26 0.74 16.05 -13.26
N SER A 27 0.39 16.75 -12.18
CA SER A 27 0.54 16.27 -10.80
C SER A 27 -0.19 14.96 -10.51
N SER A 28 -1.24 14.62 -11.24
CA SER A 28 -2.00 13.37 -11.09
C SER A 28 -1.63 12.27 -12.10
N ILE A 29 -0.69 12.51 -13.01
CA ILE A 29 -0.43 11.62 -14.15
C ILE A 29 -0.13 10.18 -13.77
N ASN A 30 0.49 9.96 -12.61
CA ASN A 30 0.85 8.64 -12.11
C ASN A 30 -0.22 8.03 -11.18
N VAL A 31 -1.32 8.75 -10.93
CA VAL A 31 -2.40 8.30 -10.04
C VAL A 31 -3.79 8.40 -10.67
N ASP A 32 -3.87 8.70 -11.96
CA ASP A 32 -5.12 8.73 -12.75
C ASP A 32 -5.60 7.32 -13.16
N TYR A 33 -5.00 6.26 -12.61
CA TYR A 33 -5.34 4.86 -12.83
C TYR A 33 -5.30 4.09 -11.51
N GLU A 34 -5.55 2.78 -11.53
CA GLU A 34 -5.56 1.91 -10.35
C GLU A 34 -4.13 1.61 -9.84
N TRP A 35 -3.41 2.63 -9.42
CA TRP A 35 -2.03 2.57 -8.95
C TRP A 35 -1.84 1.67 -7.71
N TRP A 36 -2.90 1.43 -6.96
CA TRP A 36 -2.91 0.59 -5.74
C TRP A 36 -3.03 -0.91 -6.03
N GLU A 37 -3.29 -1.31 -7.28
CA GLU A 37 -3.59 -2.69 -7.66
C GLU A 37 -2.51 -3.68 -7.20
N GLY A 38 -1.22 -3.35 -7.37
CA GLY A 38 -0.12 -4.22 -6.94
C GLY A 38 -0.11 -4.47 -5.42
N ILE A 39 -0.48 -3.46 -4.62
CA ILE A 39 -0.58 -3.59 -3.15
C ILE A 39 -1.78 -4.44 -2.77
N TYR A 40 -2.89 -4.32 -3.48
CA TYR A 40 -4.07 -5.15 -3.28
C TYR A 40 -3.82 -6.62 -3.66
N GLU A 41 -3.10 -6.86 -4.74
CA GLU A 41 -2.70 -8.21 -5.13
C GLU A 41 -1.75 -8.84 -4.12
N ASP A 42 -0.79 -8.09 -3.59
CA ASP A 42 0.10 -8.53 -2.53
C ASP A 42 -0.68 -8.96 -1.28
N ALA A 43 -1.58 -8.11 -0.79
CA ALA A 43 -2.45 -8.42 0.34
C ALA A 43 -3.30 -9.67 0.09
N LYS A 44 -3.88 -9.78 -1.10
CA LYS A 44 -4.71 -10.92 -1.48
C LYS A 44 -3.93 -12.23 -1.56
N ASN A 45 -2.72 -12.18 -2.08
CA ASN A 45 -1.82 -13.34 -2.13
C ASN A 45 -1.44 -13.81 -0.73
N ALA A 46 -1.33 -12.89 0.22
CA ALA A 46 -1.12 -13.20 1.63
C ALA A 46 -2.37 -13.72 2.35
N GLY A 47 -3.55 -13.64 1.75
CA GLY A 47 -4.81 -14.08 2.36
C GLY A 47 -5.61 -12.98 3.04
N LEU A 48 -5.36 -11.71 2.69
CA LEU A 48 -6.05 -10.51 3.19
C LEU A 48 -6.73 -9.79 2.03
N GLU A 49 -8.01 -9.46 2.15
CA GLU A 49 -8.72 -8.60 1.20
C GLU A 49 -8.81 -7.17 1.74
N ILE A 50 -8.17 -6.23 1.05
CA ILE A 50 -8.38 -4.80 1.30
C ILE A 50 -9.66 -4.37 0.57
N THR A 51 -10.65 -3.91 1.31
CA THR A 51 -11.97 -3.54 0.75
C THR A 51 -12.07 -2.06 0.41
N SER A 52 -11.37 -1.19 1.14
CA SER A 52 -11.27 0.23 0.83
C SER A 52 -10.10 0.90 1.54
N PHE A 53 -9.64 2.01 0.99
CA PHE A 53 -8.70 2.91 1.65
C PHE A 53 -9.04 4.37 1.35
N ASP A 54 -8.57 5.26 2.23
CA ASP A 54 -8.70 6.72 2.07
C ASP A 54 -7.38 7.34 2.55
N ILE A 55 -6.61 7.88 1.61
CA ILE A 55 -5.29 8.48 1.90
C ILE A 55 -5.42 9.70 2.79
N ASP A 56 -6.42 10.56 2.52
CA ASP A 56 -6.60 11.83 3.22
C ASP A 56 -7.05 11.63 4.67
N ARG A 57 -7.96 10.68 4.89
CA ARG A 57 -8.48 10.33 6.22
C ARG A 57 -7.60 9.32 6.95
N GLY A 58 -6.63 8.73 6.26
CA GLY A 58 -5.76 7.72 6.83
C GLY A 58 -6.51 6.46 7.26
N ASN A 59 -7.45 5.98 6.45
CA ASN A 59 -8.25 4.80 6.72
C ASN A 59 -7.95 3.69 5.72
N CYS A 60 -7.90 2.43 6.20
CA CYS A 60 -7.83 1.23 5.40
C CYS A 60 -8.70 0.16 6.04
N THR A 61 -9.55 -0.49 5.26
CA THR A 61 -10.47 -1.54 5.74
C THR A 61 -10.28 -2.80 4.93
N GLY A 62 -10.51 -3.93 5.58
CA GLY A 62 -10.32 -5.24 4.94
C GLY A 62 -10.75 -6.37 5.86
N LEU A 63 -10.56 -7.59 5.39
CA LEU A 63 -10.88 -8.82 6.11
C LEU A 63 -9.94 -9.94 5.69
N PHE A 64 -9.78 -10.93 6.54
CA PHE A 64 -9.11 -12.16 6.14
C PHE A 64 -10.00 -12.97 5.19
N ILE A 65 -9.42 -13.44 4.06
CA ILE A 65 -10.04 -14.41 3.14
C ILE A 65 -9.58 -15.84 3.46
N GLU A 66 -8.47 -15.96 4.17
CA GLU A 66 -7.97 -17.19 4.76
C GLU A 66 -7.91 -17.03 6.29
N SER A 67 -7.47 -18.04 7.05
CA SER A 67 -7.30 -17.88 8.49
C SER A 67 -6.17 -16.90 8.81
N ALA A 68 -6.26 -16.21 9.95
CA ALA A 68 -5.22 -15.30 10.43
C ALA A 68 -3.85 -15.99 10.50
N ALA A 69 -3.83 -17.26 10.99
CA ALA A 69 -2.61 -18.05 11.05
C ALA A 69 -2.04 -18.41 9.67
N TYR A 70 -2.88 -18.69 8.67
CA TYR A 70 -2.45 -18.89 7.28
C TYR A 70 -1.83 -17.61 6.75
N THR A 71 -2.53 -16.49 6.88
CA THR A 71 -2.06 -15.17 6.44
C THR A 71 -0.72 -14.81 7.07
N ALA A 72 -0.55 -15.02 8.39
CA ALA A 72 0.70 -14.74 9.07
C ALA A 72 1.88 -15.59 8.51
N ASN A 73 1.66 -16.90 8.34
CA ASN A 73 2.69 -17.76 7.78
C ASN A 73 3.05 -17.39 6.34
N LYS A 74 2.05 -17.04 5.53
CA LYS A 74 2.24 -16.63 4.14
C LYS A 74 3.06 -15.33 4.03
N ILE A 75 2.76 -14.35 4.87
CA ILE A 75 3.54 -13.12 4.97
C ILE A 75 5.00 -13.41 5.37
N ILE A 76 5.23 -14.30 6.34
CA ILE A 76 6.60 -14.65 6.76
C ILE A 76 7.37 -15.35 5.64
N GLU A 77 6.71 -16.14 4.81
CA GLU A 77 7.34 -16.82 3.67
C GLU A 77 7.69 -15.86 2.52
N GLU A 78 6.83 -14.90 2.22
CA GLU A 78 6.93 -14.07 1.02
C GLU A 78 7.52 -12.68 1.26
N HIS A 79 7.31 -12.11 2.45
CA HIS A 79 7.82 -10.78 2.77
C HIS A 79 9.19 -10.83 3.41
N GLY A 80 10.05 -9.88 3.06
CA GLY A 80 11.39 -9.80 3.67
C GLY A 80 11.33 -9.50 5.17
N ALA A 81 12.26 -10.07 5.94
CA ALA A 81 12.31 -9.94 7.40
C ALA A 81 12.43 -8.48 7.94
N VAL A 82 12.76 -7.53 7.06
CA VAL A 82 12.82 -6.10 7.40
C VAL A 82 11.49 -5.38 7.21
N CYS A 83 10.51 -5.99 6.51
CA CYS A 83 9.19 -5.42 6.28
C CYS A 83 8.36 -5.38 7.58
N GLU A 84 7.57 -4.35 7.75
CA GLU A 84 6.70 -4.22 8.92
C GLU A 84 5.67 -5.35 8.96
N THR A 85 5.03 -5.68 7.84
CA THR A 85 4.10 -6.81 7.73
C THR A 85 4.70 -8.14 8.22
N HIS A 86 5.98 -8.42 7.93
CA HIS A 86 6.67 -9.62 8.42
C HIS A 86 6.83 -9.58 9.94
N LYS A 87 7.17 -8.43 10.52
CA LYS A 87 7.30 -8.26 11.98
C LYS A 87 5.95 -8.42 12.66
N THR A 88 4.91 -7.80 12.11
CA THR A 88 3.53 -7.90 12.57
C THR A 88 3.06 -9.36 12.59
N ALA A 89 3.29 -10.10 11.51
CA ALA A 89 2.96 -11.52 11.40
C ALA A 89 3.76 -12.40 12.40
N THR A 90 5.05 -12.11 12.56
CA THR A 90 5.91 -12.84 13.52
C THR A 90 5.46 -12.63 14.96
N ASN A 91 5.10 -11.41 15.33
CA ASN A 91 4.59 -11.08 16.67
C ASN A 91 3.27 -11.81 16.93
N PHE A 92 2.32 -11.75 16.00
CA PHE A 92 1.05 -12.47 16.12
C PHE A 92 1.25 -13.97 16.40
N LEU A 93 2.10 -14.66 15.61
CA LEU A 93 2.36 -16.09 15.81
C LEU A 93 3.08 -16.38 17.14
N SER A 94 3.90 -15.46 17.64
CA SER A 94 4.54 -15.59 18.95
C SER A 94 3.52 -15.49 20.07
N GLU A 95 2.62 -14.51 20.01
CA GLU A 95 1.55 -14.31 20.99
C GLU A 95 0.57 -15.49 21.01
N CYS A 96 0.20 -16.02 19.83
CA CYS A 96 -0.59 -17.25 19.73
C CYS A 96 0.07 -18.44 20.47
N LYS A 97 1.38 -18.60 20.35
CA LYS A 97 2.12 -19.67 21.04
C LYS A 97 2.12 -19.46 22.56
N GLU A 98 2.26 -18.23 23.02
CA GLU A 98 2.24 -17.89 24.45
C GLU A 98 0.86 -18.18 25.07
N ILE A 99 -0.22 -17.81 24.40
CA ILE A 99 -1.59 -18.07 24.82
C ILE A 99 -1.81 -19.60 24.93
N LYS A 100 -1.41 -20.36 23.91
CA LYS A 100 -1.50 -21.82 23.92
C LYS A 100 -0.72 -22.47 25.06
N ALA A 101 0.52 -22.03 25.26
CA ALA A 101 1.35 -22.55 26.35
C ALA A 101 0.77 -22.26 27.73
N LYS A 102 0.14 -21.10 27.95
CA LYS A 102 -0.57 -20.77 29.20
C LYS A 102 -1.77 -21.70 29.42
N ALA A 103 -2.59 -21.93 28.40
CA ALA A 103 -3.75 -22.82 28.49
C ALA A 103 -3.36 -24.26 28.84
N GLU A 104 -2.28 -24.79 28.26
CA GLU A 104 -1.74 -26.12 28.58
C GLU A 104 -1.26 -26.24 30.04
N VAL A 105 -0.59 -25.20 30.56
CA VAL A 105 -0.09 -25.21 31.96
C VAL A 105 -1.23 -25.14 32.98
N GLU A 106 -2.30 -24.41 32.65
CA GLU A 106 -3.46 -24.26 33.57
C GLU A 106 -4.40 -25.47 33.58
N GLY A 107 -4.10 -26.53 32.81
CA GLY A 107 -4.86 -27.78 32.79
C GLY A 107 -6.29 -27.63 32.27
N LYS A 108 -6.54 -26.63 31.46
CA LYS A 108 -7.85 -26.29 30.87
C LYS A 108 -8.18 -27.13 29.62
N ASP A 109 -7.80 -28.39 29.64
CA ASP A 109 -7.91 -29.36 28.53
C ASP A 109 -9.32 -29.98 28.39
N GLY A 110 -10.34 -29.36 28.95
CA GLY A 110 -11.72 -29.82 28.82
C GLY A 110 -12.68 -28.68 29.01
N ASP A 111 -13.85 -28.67 28.43
CA ASP A 111 -15.02 -27.75 28.53
C ASP A 111 -14.78 -26.20 28.71
N GLU A 112 -13.55 -25.75 28.88
CA GLU A 112 -13.15 -24.34 28.98
C GLU A 112 -12.50 -23.77 27.67
N ASP A 113 -12.78 -24.38 26.53
CA ASP A 113 -12.40 -23.93 25.20
C ASP A 113 -12.88 -22.48 24.91
N TYR A 114 -13.83 -21.97 25.67
CA TYR A 114 -14.46 -20.68 25.50
C TYR A 114 -13.49 -19.51 25.75
N TRP A 115 -12.73 -19.52 26.84
CA TRP A 115 -11.78 -18.44 27.17
C TRP A 115 -10.59 -18.35 26.21
N PHE A 116 -10.09 -19.50 25.82
CA PHE A 116 -9.00 -19.60 24.84
C PHE A 116 -9.46 -19.10 23.47
N SER A 117 -10.73 -19.37 23.13
CA SER A 117 -11.35 -18.88 21.88
C SER A 117 -11.42 -17.37 21.85
N ASP A 118 -11.86 -16.71 22.93
CA ASP A 118 -12.04 -15.27 22.99
C ASP A 118 -10.69 -14.51 22.92
N GLU A 119 -9.65 -14.98 23.66
CA GLU A 119 -8.32 -14.36 23.61
C GLU A 119 -7.68 -14.47 22.22
N ILE A 120 -7.86 -15.61 21.55
CA ILE A 120 -7.36 -15.78 20.17
C ILE A 120 -8.16 -14.91 19.19
N GLU A 121 -9.48 -14.81 19.34
CA GLU A 121 -10.32 -13.97 18.49
C GLU A 121 -9.94 -12.48 18.62
N GLU A 122 -9.71 -11.98 19.83
CA GLU A 122 -9.22 -10.63 20.06
C GLU A 122 -7.84 -10.41 19.40
N LEU A 123 -6.93 -11.36 19.56
CA LEU A 123 -5.60 -11.31 18.96
C LEU A 123 -5.66 -11.30 17.43
N GLU A 124 -6.54 -12.10 16.82
CA GLU A 124 -6.76 -12.11 15.37
C GLU A 124 -7.31 -10.77 14.86
N GLN A 125 -8.21 -10.13 15.62
CA GLN A 125 -8.73 -8.80 15.27
C GLN A 125 -7.67 -7.73 15.39
N ASP A 126 -6.82 -7.77 16.39
CA ASP A 126 -5.72 -6.83 16.55
C ASP A 126 -4.62 -7.05 15.49
N PHE A 127 -4.37 -8.31 15.11
CA PHE A 127 -3.51 -8.64 13.99
C PHE A 127 -4.05 -8.08 12.66
N LEU A 128 -5.36 -8.25 12.40
CA LEU A 128 -6.01 -7.66 11.23
C LEU A 128 -5.83 -6.14 11.18
N LYS A 129 -6.09 -5.44 12.30
CA LYS A 129 -5.92 -3.98 12.39
C LYS A 129 -4.48 -3.56 12.12
N SER A 130 -3.52 -4.29 12.69
CA SER A 130 -2.10 -4.00 12.53
C SER A 130 -1.64 -4.20 11.09
N LEU A 131 -2.08 -5.27 10.43
CA LEU A 131 -1.80 -5.49 9.01
C LEU A 131 -2.42 -4.42 8.11
N LEU A 132 -3.67 -4.05 8.36
CA LEU A 132 -4.33 -2.98 7.61
C LEU A 132 -3.63 -1.64 7.79
N GLU A 133 -3.06 -1.38 8.98
CA GLU A 133 -2.24 -0.19 9.20
C GLU A 133 -0.92 -0.25 8.41
N ASP A 134 -0.25 -1.41 8.36
CA ASP A 134 0.96 -1.60 7.55
C ASP A 134 0.66 -1.36 6.07
N TYR A 135 -0.42 -1.93 5.54
CA TYR A 135 -0.85 -1.73 4.15
C TYR A 135 -1.28 -0.29 3.88
N ARG A 136 -1.91 0.37 4.84
CA ARG A 136 -2.23 1.80 4.76
C ARG A 136 -0.98 2.66 4.60
N ILE A 137 0.08 2.33 5.35
CA ILE A 137 1.36 3.02 5.25
C ILE A 137 2.00 2.76 3.87
N MET A 138 1.93 1.53 3.36
CA MET A 138 2.42 1.19 2.02
C MET A 138 1.69 1.99 0.93
N LEU A 139 0.36 2.01 0.97
CA LEU A 139 -0.46 2.79 0.03
C LEU A 139 -0.12 4.29 0.07
N ARG A 140 0.06 4.84 1.27
CA ARG A 140 0.44 6.24 1.42
C ARG A 140 1.82 6.54 0.85
N ASN A 141 2.81 5.71 1.14
CA ASN A 141 4.17 5.88 0.64
C ASN A 141 4.22 5.79 -0.89
N GLU A 142 3.47 4.86 -1.48
CA GLU A 142 3.35 4.73 -2.93
C GLU A 142 2.70 5.97 -3.56
N TYR A 143 1.60 6.45 -2.98
CA TYR A 143 0.94 7.67 -3.44
C TYR A 143 1.86 8.90 -3.36
N GLU A 144 2.57 9.07 -2.23
CA GLU A 144 3.52 10.18 -2.04
C GLU A 144 4.68 10.10 -3.05
N TYR A 145 5.17 8.90 -3.36
CA TYR A 145 6.17 8.71 -4.41
C TYR A 145 5.63 9.05 -5.79
N LEU A 146 4.50 8.48 -6.18
CA LEU A 146 3.89 8.68 -7.50
C LEU A 146 3.52 10.13 -7.78
N THR A 147 3.14 10.89 -6.75
CA THR A 147 2.83 12.33 -6.86
C THR A 147 4.02 13.24 -6.64
N SER A 148 5.22 12.70 -6.41
CA SER A 148 6.44 13.48 -6.27
C SER A 148 6.88 14.10 -7.60
N GLU A 149 7.54 15.25 -7.53
CA GLU A 149 8.13 15.92 -8.72
C GLU A 149 9.10 14.99 -9.47
N ILE A 150 9.80 14.11 -8.75
CA ILE A 150 10.76 13.16 -9.32
C ILE A 150 10.01 12.15 -10.20
N ALA A 151 9.00 11.47 -9.67
CA ALA A 151 8.25 10.46 -10.40
C ALA A 151 7.49 11.06 -11.59
N ILE A 152 6.88 12.25 -11.42
CA ILE A 152 6.20 12.96 -12.51
C ILE A 152 7.19 13.31 -13.64
N LYS A 153 8.36 13.80 -13.28
CA LYS A 153 9.42 14.13 -14.26
C LYS A 153 9.90 12.88 -15.00
N GLU A 154 10.14 11.79 -14.30
CA GLU A 154 10.54 10.51 -14.90
C GLU A 154 9.48 10.02 -15.90
N THR A 155 8.20 10.13 -15.56
CA THR A 155 7.09 9.77 -16.44
C THR A 155 7.04 10.67 -17.68
N ILE A 156 7.21 11.98 -17.52
CA ILE A 156 7.27 12.95 -18.63
C ILE A 156 8.40 12.60 -19.59
N GLU A 157 9.59 12.32 -19.07
CA GLU A 157 10.78 12.01 -19.86
C GLU A 157 10.68 10.64 -20.53
N ALA A 158 10.18 9.62 -19.82
CA ALA A 158 10.02 8.26 -20.34
C ALA A 158 8.99 8.18 -21.49
N ASN A 159 7.96 9.02 -21.46
CA ASN A 159 6.92 9.08 -22.48
C ASN A 159 7.17 10.14 -23.56
N ASP A 160 8.31 10.82 -23.50
CA ASP A 160 8.71 11.81 -24.52
C ASP A 160 7.68 12.93 -24.74
N TYR A 161 6.99 13.37 -23.68
CA TYR A 161 5.96 14.39 -23.78
C TYR A 161 6.48 15.71 -24.35
N GLU A 162 5.62 16.35 -25.11
CA GLU A 162 5.91 17.62 -25.78
C GLU A 162 5.06 18.74 -25.18
N PHE A 163 5.62 19.95 -25.13
CA PHE A 163 5.05 21.07 -24.43
C PHE A 163 5.07 22.35 -25.27
N THR A 164 4.15 23.25 -24.99
CA THR A 164 4.27 24.64 -25.40
C THR A 164 5.41 25.33 -24.63
N ARG A 165 5.82 26.52 -25.07
CA ARG A 165 6.87 27.32 -24.39
C ARG A 165 6.53 27.61 -22.90
N GLU A 166 5.25 27.67 -22.58
CA GLU A 166 4.72 27.97 -21.25
C GLU A 166 4.56 26.73 -20.35
N GLY A 167 4.96 25.54 -20.81
CA GLY A 167 4.87 24.29 -20.05
C GLY A 167 3.50 23.60 -20.09
N LYS A 168 2.64 23.97 -21.05
CA LYS A 168 1.39 23.22 -21.26
C LYS A 168 1.66 22.05 -22.20
N GLN A 169 1.22 20.84 -21.82
CA GLN A 169 1.31 19.64 -22.66
C GLN A 169 0.58 19.87 -24.00
N PHE A 170 1.22 19.41 -25.08
CA PHE A 170 0.73 19.58 -26.46
C PHE A 170 -0.04 18.35 -26.93
#